data_11b8d267b530c1138f02c37b519b93a2
#
_entry.id   11b8d267b530c1138f02c37b519b93a2
#
_cell.length_a   1.000
_cell.length_b   1.000
_cell.length_c   1.000
_cell.angle_alpha   90.00
_cell.angle_beta   90.00
_cell.angle_gamma   90.00
#
_symmetry.space_group_name_H-M   'P 1'
#
loop_
_entity.id
_entity.type
_entity.pdbx_description
1 polymer ?
#
loop_
_entity_poly.entity_id
_entity_poly.type
_entity_poly.pdbx_seq_one_letter_code
_entity_poly.pdbx_strand_id
1 'polypeptide(L)'
;MGESDTPDATSAPTPGTPQGDTLVALLTRKIVGQPTALQYIVPYVQMYQASLTPADRPAGIFLLLGPTGTGKTRTVEALAEVLHGSSKALLKIDCGEFQSDHEVAKLIGAPPGYLGHRETKPMLTQDRLAAVTSSGCDLSLVLFDEVEKAAPSLTVLLLGILDKGTLNLGDNTTVNFERTFIFLTSNLGAREMAREVQPDIGFTVTDHRTPTEIAGRLEAIGLAAVRKRFSPEFVNRLDVVVTYQPLDADAIASILDHHIEELQRHVHTRLADRSFEIEVTSAARLVLLTRGVSMQYGARELKRTIHRLLTQPLAALVASAQIAPGTRVIVDAGEGEILSITPLDEPATTMPAPRARPVVLLLDDNTALLGWLEAVLRAAGFETLSTGTAAQAREVVASRRPEVALLDVVVPDGDGLSLAMELRTTTPKMQLLVMTGMELSPDEAALCERYDIPVLRKPFLGQDAISLIQSRLVRSMASRGGAGAPLAGPDRA
;
A
#
# COMPACT_ATOMS: atom_id res chain seq x y z
N MET A 1 6.08 1.77 71.29
CA MET A 1 6.30 2.96 70.46
C MET A 1 6.61 2.40 69.11
N GLY A 2 5.57 2.32 68.30
CA GLY A 2 5.65 1.78 66.94
C GLY A 2 5.74 2.90 65.94
N GLU A 3 6.64 2.81 65.07
CA GLU A 3 6.66 3.61 63.85
C GLU A 3 6.00 2.82 62.73
N SER A 4 4.97 3.41 62.19
CA SER A 4 4.17 2.93 61.08
C SER A 4 4.89 3.29 59.75
N ASP A 5 5.42 2.30 59.07
CA ASP A 5 5.82 2.42 57.67
C ASP A 5 4.57 2.41 56.78
N THR A 6 4.28 3.55 56.23
CA THR A 6 3.36 3.71 55.11
C THR A 6 4.12 3.40 53.80
N PRO A 7 3.61 2.54 52.89
CA PRO A 7 4.21 2.37 51.59
C PRO A 7 3.85 3.57 50.72
N ASP A 8 4.88 4.23 50.27
CA ASP A 8 4.83 5.39 49.38
C ASP A 8 4.46 5.03 47.96
N ALA A 9 3.57 5.84 47.44
CA ALA A 9 3.34 6.30 46.09
C ALA A 9 3.55 5.33 44.90
N THR A 10 2.42 4.93 44.41
CA THR A 10 2.04 4.81 42.99
C THR A 10 2.98 5.53 42.01
N SER A 11 3.97 4.81 41.49
CA SER A 11 4.64 5.22 40.26
C SER A 11 3.68 5.02 39.11
N ALA A 12 3.31 6.10 38.41
CA ALA A 12 2.58 6.04 37.14
C ALA A 12 3.32 5.13 36.15
N PRO A 13 2.63 4.29 35.38
CA PRO A 13 3.29 3.44 34.40
C PRO A 13 3.96 4.32 33.36
N THR A 14 5.26 4.18 33.22
CA THR A 14 6.03 4.68 32.09
C THR A 14 5.35 4.18 30.83
N PRO A 15 5.19 4.99 29.75
CA PRO A 15 4.61 4.52 28.51
C PRO A 15 5.48 3.39 27.96
N GLY A 16 5.08 2.16 28.24
CA GLY A 16 5.78 0.95 27.82
C GLY A 16 5.65 0.74 26.31
N THR A 17 6.63 0.09 25.75
CA THR A 17 6.61 -0.41 24.37
C THR A 17 5.31 -1.20 24.13
N PRO A 18 4.61 -1.02 22.98
CA PRO A 18 3.33 -1.68 22.72
C PRO A 18 3.42 -3.20 22.88
N GLN A 19 2.45 -3.80 23.58
CA GLN A 19 2.36 -5.26 23.71
C GLN A 19 1.96 -5.89 22.37
N GLY A 20 2.26 -7.17 22.18
CA GLY A 20 2.23 -7.88 20.91
C GLY A 20 1.01 -7.64 20.01
N ASP A 21 -0.22 -7.78 20.50
CA ASP A 21 -1.43 -7.56 19.69
C ASP A 21 -1.58 -6.08 19.26
N THR A 22 -1.20 -5.15 20.14
CA THR A 22 -1.18 -3.72 19.85
C THR A 22 -0.09 -3.40 18.81
N LEU A 23 1.09 -4.05 18.91
CA LEU A 23 2.19 -3.88 17.97
C LEU A 23 1.79 -4.34 16.55
N VAL A 24 1.17 -5.51 16.42
CA VAL A 24 0.65 -6.01 15.14
C VAL A 24 -0.37 -5.04 14.55
N ALA A 25 -1.35 -4.59 15.33
CA ALA A 25 -2.38 -3.66 14.87
C ALA A 25 -1.80 -2.32 14.39
N LEU A 26 -0.81 -1.77 15.11
CA LEU A 26 -0.13 -0.52 14.74
C LEU A 26 0.70 -0.68 13.45
N LEU A 27 1.42 -1.79 13.31
CA LEU A 27 2.22 -2.07 12.12
C LEU A 27 1.35 -2.37 10.91
N THR A 28 0.26 -3.11 11.04
CA THR A 28 -0.68 -3.42 9.96
C THR A 28 -1.28 -2.16 9.32
N ARG A 29 -1.53 -1.13 10.12
CA ARG A 29 -1.99 0.17 9.61
C ARG A 29 -0.94 0.91 8.77
N LYS A 30 0.35 0.63 8.98
CA LYS A 30 1.47 1.34 8.32
C LYS A 30 2.10 0.55 7.18
N ILE A 31 1.96 -0.78 7.20
CA ILE A 31 2.57 -1.72 6.25
C ILE A 31 1.45 -2.41 5.50
N VAL A 32 1.18 -1.93 4.29
CA VAL A 32 0.10 -2.42 3.44
C VAL A 32 0.61 -3.51 2.49
N GLY A 33 -0.17 -4.57 2.31
CA GLY A 33 0.08 -5.62 1.31
C GLY A 33 1.25 -6.57 1.63
N GLN A 34 1.79 -6.55 2.87
CA GLN A 34 2.92 -7.41 3.27
C GLN A 34 2.69 -8.09 4.64
N PRO A 35 1.63 -8.88 4.81
CA PRO A 35 1.32 -9.51 6.10
C PRO A 35 2.43 -10.48 6.55
N THR A 36 3.09 -11.16 5.62
CA THR A 36 4.19 -12.09 5.89
C THR A 36 5.36 -11.40 6.60
N ALA A 37 5.67 -10.14 6.26
CA ALA A 37 6.75 -9.40 6.92
C ALA A 37 6.46 -9.23 8.43
N LEU A 38 5.21 -8.94 8.79
CA LEU A 38 4.82 -8.80 10.19
C LEU A 38 4.86 -10.13 10.95
N GLN A 39 4.43 -11.22 10.30
CA GLN A 39 4.47 -12.56 10.90
C GLN A 39 5.88 -12.98 11.31
N TYR A 40 6.89 -12.57 10.55
CA TYR A 40 8.28 -12.92 10.84
C TYR A 40 8.98 -11.92 11.79
N ILE A 41 8.68 -10.62 11.71
CA ILE A 41 9.40 -9.61 12.49
C ILE A 41 8.85 -9.48 13.91
N VAL A 42 7.52 -9.48 14.08
CA VAL A 42 6.88 -9.26 15.39
C VAL A 42 7.33 -10.26 16.47
N PRO A 43 7.45 -11.57 16.20
CA PRO A 43 7.93 -12.52 17.22
C PRO A 43 9.32 -12.18 17.78
N TYR A 44 10.22 -11.63 16.95
CA TYR A 44 11.55 -11.21 17.43
C TYR A 44 11.47 -9.98 18.33
N VAL A 45 10.57 -9.04 18.03
CA VAL A 45 10.32 -7.90 18.93
C VAL A 45 9.79 -8.40 20.28
N GLN A 46 8.86 -9.36 20.28
CA GLN A 46 8.33 -9.98 21.52
C GLN A 46 9.41 -10.74 22.28
N MET A 47 10.29 -11.50 21.59
CA MET A 47 11.43 -12.17 22.23
C MET A 47 12.37 -11.17 22.87
N TYR A 48 12.66 -10.05 22.21
CA TYR A 48 13.48 -8.98 22.80
C TYR A 48 12.84 -8.37 24.02
N GLN A 49 11.55 -8.04 23.97
CA GLN A 49 10.79 -7.49 25.11
C GLN A 49 10.74 -8.47 26.30
N ALA A 50 10.70 -9.76 26.01
CA ALA A 50 10.72 -10.83 27.03
C ALA A 50 12.14 -11.16 27.53
N SER A 51 13.19 -10.47 27.04
CA SER A 51 14.61 -10.77 27.38
C SER A 51 15.02 -12.21 27.04
N LEU A 52 14.44 -12.78 25.97
CA LEU A 52 14.71 -14.14 25.49
C LEU A 52 15.60 -14.18 24.24
N THR A 53 16.20 -13.06 23.86
CA THR A 53 17.14 -13.02 22.74
C THR A 53 18.47 -13.66 23.09
N PRO A 54 19.16 -14.31 22.13
CA PRO A 54 20.49 -14.87 22.34
C PRO A 54 21.50 -13.81 22.77
N ALA A 55 22.44 -14.17 23.64
CA ALA A 55 23.63 -13.38 23.94
C ALA A 55 24.68 -13.52 22.83
N ASP A 56 25.66 -12.63 22.82
CA ASP A 56 26.82 -12.63 21.94
C ASP A 56 26.51 -12.53 20.43
N ARG A 57 25.32 -12.04 20.06
CA ARG A 57 24.94 -11.76 18.67
C ARG A 57 23.83 -10.70 18.61
N PRO A 58 23.54 -10.10 17.44
CA PRO A 58 22.41 -9.20 17.30
C PRO A 58 21.08 -9.86 17.69
N ALA A 59 20.16 -9.08 18.26
CA ALA A 59 18.86 -9.56 18.72
C ALA A 59 17.96 -10.11 17.60
N GLY A 60 18.23 -9.71 16.34
CA GLY A 60 17.58 -10.26 15.15
C GLY A 60 18.24 -9.79 13.87
N ILE A 61 18.32 -10.68 12.88
CA ILE A 61 18.98 -10.43 11.60
C ILE A 61 18.04 -10.84 10.47
N PHE A 62 17.57 -9.83 9.71
CA PHE A 62 16.53 -9.99 8.70
C PHE A 62 17.03 -9.61 7.31
N LEU A 63 16.82 -10.47 6.33
CA LEU A 63 16.99 -10.12 4.93
C LEU A 63 15.61 -9.88 4.30
N LEU A 64 15.33 -8.64 3.88
CA LEU A 64 14.10 -8.24 3.21
C LEU A 64 14.34 -8.27 1.70
N LEU A 65 13.69 -9.20 1.02
CA LEU A 65 13.96 -9.55 -0.37
C LEU A 65 12.74 -9.27 -1.25
N GLY A 66 12.93 -8.77 -2.45
CA GLY A 66 11.82 -8.59 -3.41
C GLY A 66 11.96 -7.36 -4.31
N PRO A 67 10.98 -7.12 -5.18
CA PRO A 67 11.00 -6.01 -6.13
C PRO A 67 11.11 -4.63 -5.47
N THR A 68 11.57 -3.65 -6.25
CA THR A 68 11.63 -2.26 -5.81
C THR A 68 10.21 -1.72 -5.58
N GLY A 69 10.03 -0.92 -4.54
CA GLY A 69 8.74 -0.27 -4.25
C GLY A 69 7.70 -1.17 -3.56
N THR A 70 8.06 -2.36 -3.09
CA THR A 70 7.17 -3.28 -2.36
C THR A 70 7.08 -3.00 -0.85
N GLY A 71 7.82 -2.02 -0.33
CA GLY A 71 7.71 -1.61 1.08
C GLY A 71 8.82 -2.10 2.01
N LYS A 72 9.92 -2.74 1.52
CA LYS A 72 11.03 -3.24 2.34
C LYS A 72 11.57 -2.20 3.33
N THR A 73 12.05 -1.08 2.84
CA THR A 73 12.57 0.04 3.66
C THR A 73 11.45 0.64 4.54
N ARG A 74 10.22 0.76 4.00
CA ARG A 74 9.07 1.29 4.75
C ARG A 74 8.71 0.43 5.96
N THR A 75 8.88 -0.89 5.89
CA THR A 75 8.67 -1.79 7.03
C THR A 75 9.58 -1.45 8.21
N VAL A 76 10.86 -1.19 7.95
CA VAL A 76 11.83 -0.82 9.00
C VAL A 76 11.54 0.57 9.55
N GLU A 77 11.19 1.54 8.69
CA GLU A 77 10.77 2.88 9.08
C GLU A 77 9.50 2.86 9.94
N ALA A 78 8.52 2.02 9.57
CA ALA A 78 7.28 1.84 10.35
C ALA A 78 7.55 1.21 11.71
N LEU A 79 8.46 0.24 11.78
CA LEU A 79 8.89 -0.37 13.03
C LEU A 79 9.57 0.68 13.93
N ALA A 80 10.47 1.51 13.38
CA ALA A 80 11.11 2.60 14.11
C ALA A 80 10.09 3.61 14.64
N GLU A 81 9.09 3.95 13.84
CA GLU A 81 8.02 4.86 14.24
C GLU A 81 7.17 4.30 15.37
N VAL A 82 6.87 3.00 15.36
CA VAL A 82 6.07 2.35 16.40
C VAL A 82 6.86 2.15 17.71
N LEU A 83 8.14 1.77 17.62
CA LEU A 83 8.97 1.51 18.79
C LEU A 83 9.54 2.79 19.42
N HIS A 84 9.89 3.79 18.62
CA HIS A 84 10.63 4.98 19.06
C HIS A 84 9.87 6.30 18.82
N GLY A 85 8.67 6.26 18.21
CA GLY A 85 7.87 7.45 17.92
C GLY A 85 8.32 8.24 16.68
N SER A 86 9.37 7.78 15.98
CA SER A 86 9.88 8.47 14.78
C SER A 86 10.40 7.48 13.75
N SER A 87 9.94 7.63 12.50
CA SER A 87 10.46 6.85 11.36
C SER A 87 11.95 7.10 11.05
N LYS A 88 12.53 8.14 11.65
CA LYS A 88 13.95 8.48 11.53
C LYS A 88 14.81 7.87 12.64
N ALA A 89 14.20 7.24 13.66
CA ALA A 89 14.91 6.58 14.74
C ALA A 89 15.45 5.21 14.26
N LEU A 90 16.27 5.26 13.21
CA LEU A 90 16.98 4.11 12.67
C LEU A 90 18.31 4.55 12.05
N LEU A 91 19.34 3.73 12.17
CA LEU A 91 20.63 3.94 11.52
C LEU A 91 20.57 3.33 10.12
N LYS A 92 20.43 4.18 9.10
CA LYS A 92 20.35 3.77 7.70
C LYS A 92 21.68 3.92 7.01
N ILE A 93 22.12 2.86 6.29
CA ILE A 93 23.34 2.77 5.51
C ILE A 93 22.94 2.34 4.10
N ASP A 94 23.18 3.21 3.12
CA ASP A 94 22.99 2.88 1.71
C ASP A 94 24.23 2.14 1.20
N CYS A 95 24.09 0.84 0.94
CA CYS A 95 25.18 0.01 0.46
C CYS A 95 25.64 0.38 -0.96
N GLY A 96 24.87 1.16 -1.69
CA GLY A 96 25.28 1.73 -2.98
C GLY A 96 26.41 2.76 -2.88
N GLU A 97 26.64 3.33 -1.68
CA GLU A 97 27.75 4.25 -1.41
C GLU A 97 29.05 3.51 -1.07
N PHE A 98 29.01 2.18 -0.89
CA PHE A 98 30.13 1.34 -0.44
C PHE A 98 30.49 0.26 -1.46
N GLN A 99 30.69 0.67 -2.72
CA GLN A 99 30.97 -0.26 -3.82
C GLN A 99 32.46 -0.61 -3.95
N SER A 100 33.32 0.09 -3.24
CA SER A 100 34.77 -0.14 -3.23
C SER A 100 35.32 -0.28 -1.80
N ASP A 101 36.42 -1.01 -1.65
CA ASP A 101 36.99 -1.35 -0.34
C ASP A 101 37.42 -0.11 0.47
N HIS A 102 37.86 0.93 -0.19
CA HIS A 102 38.26 2.17 0.49
C HIS A 102 37.05 2.95 1.04
N GLU A 103 35.87 2.77 0.47
CA GLU A 103 34.63 3.39 0.98
C GLU A 103 34.13 2.68 2.24
N VAL A 104 34.33 1.38 2.33
CA VAL A 104 33.97 0.58 3.53
C VAL A 104 34.73 1.08 4.76
N ALA A 105 35.95 1.62 4.59
CA ALA A 105 36.70 2.24 5.68
C ALA A 105 35.96 3.44 6.32
N LYS A 106 35.04 4.10 5.62
CA LYS A 106 34.17 5.16 6.20
C LYS A 106 33.24 4.64 7.27
N LEU A 107 32.86 3.36 7.22
CA LEU A 107 31.98 2.76 8.22
C LEU A 107 32.67 2.54 9.56
N ILE A 108 33.94 2.14 9.53
CA ILE A 108 34.73 1.76 10.71
C ILE A 108 35.76 2.80 11.10
N GLY A 109 35.99 3.83 10.26
CA GLY A 109 37.08 4.80 10.45
C GLY A 109 38.42 4.28 9.95
N ALA A 110 39.39 5.19 9.71
CA ALA A 110 40.73 4.86 9.32
C ALA A 110 41.61 4.58 10.56
N PRO A 111 42.50 3.56 10.50
CA PRO A 111 43.44 3.30 11.60
C PRO A 111 44.38 4.48 11.88
N PRO A 112 44.87 4.63 13.12
CA PRO A 112 45.85 5.65 13.47
C PRO A 112 47.08 5.59 12.58
N GLY A 113 47.52 6.74 12.04
CA GLY A 113 48.69 6.84 11.13
C GLY A 113 48.38 6.80 9.64
N TYR A 114 47.15 6.49 9.24
CA TYR A 114 46.75 6.62 7.83
C TYR A 114 46.28 8.04 7.49
N LEU A 115 46.54 8.48 6.24
CA LEU A 115 46.01 9.73 5.71
C LEU A 115 44.50 9.75 5.82
N GLY A 116 43.92 10.78 6.48
CA GLY A 116 42.48 10.91 6.69
C GLY A 116 41.96 10.37 8.03
N HIS A 117 42.79 9.81 8.91
CA HIS A 117 42.38 9.31 10.24
C HIS A 117 41.61 10.34 11.10
N ARG A 118 41.99 11.63 11.02
CA ARG A 118 41.29 12.70 11.78
C ARG A 118 40.05 13.25 11.07
N GLU A 119 39.88 12.98 9.80
CA GLU A 119 38.81 13.55 8.96
C GLU A 119 37.63 12.60 8.80
N THR A 120 37.87 11.29 8.86
CA THR A 120 36.83 10.27 8.64
C THR A 120 36.26 9.77 9.96
N LYS A 121 35.14 10.35 10.39
CA LYS A 121 34.42 9.85 11.56
C LYS A 121 33.68 8.53 11.20
N PRO A 122 33.86 7.48 12.02
CA PRO A 122 33.14 6.20 11.79
C PRO A 122 31.63 6.41 11.73
N MET A 123 30.97 5.67 10.86
CA MET A 123 29.49 5.69 10.77
C MET A 123 28.84 4.70 11.72
N LEU A 124 29.52 3.60 12.05
CA LEU A 124 29.02 2.56 12.97
C LEU A 124 29.67 2.74 14.35
N THR A 125 29.14 3.65 15.16
CA THR A 125 29.63 3.90 16.53
C THR A 125 28.55 3.59 17.56
N GLN A 126 28.97 3.32 18.81
CA GLN A 126 28.03 3.07 19.92
C GLN A 126 27.09 4.25 20.15
N ASP A 127 27.60 5.49 20.05
CA ASP A 127 26.79 6.71 20.21
C ASP A 127 25.70 6.82 19.15
N ARG A 128 25.99 6.42 17.89
CA ARG A 128 25.00 6.43 16.82
C ARG A 128 23.94 5.35 16.99
N LEU A 129 24.29 4.19 17.52
CA LEU A 129 23.34 3.15 17.88
C LEU A 129 22.44 3.64 19.02
N ALA A 130 23.00 4.25 20.06
CA ALA A 130 22.24 4.81 21.17
C ALA A 130 21.33 5.98 20.72
N ALA A 131 21.76 6.80 19.76
CA ALA A 131 20.98 7.93 19.27
C ALA A 131 19.67 7.53 18.52
N VAL A 132 19.53 6.28 18.10
CA VAL A 132 18.33 5.78 17.42
C VAL A 132 17.43 4.96 18.35
N THR A 133 17.70 4.93 19.65
CA THR A 133 16.84 4.33 20.68
C THR A 133 15.92 5.38 21.33
N SER A 134 15.04 4.96 22.20
CA SER A 134 14.15 5.82 22.98
C SER A 134 14.13 5.40 24.46
N SER A 135 13.61 6.25 25.33
CA SER A 135 13.48 5.95 26.77
C SER A 135 12.58 4.73 27.04
N GLY A 136 11.67 4.40 26.14
CA GLY A 136 10.78 3.24 26.25
C GLY A 136 11.30 1.97 25.58
N CYS A 137 12.36 2.06 24.77
CA CYS A 137 12.92 0.91 24.05
C CYS A 137 14.40 1.15 23.73
N ASP A 138 15.27 0.29 24.24
CA ASP A 138 16.72 0.36 24.05
C ASP A 138 17.22 -0.49 22.87
N LEU A 139 16.31 -1.03 22.07
CA LEU A 139 16.60 -1.77 20.84
C LEU A 139 16.96 -0.80 19.71
N SER A 140 18.18 -0.89 19.20
CA SER A 140 18.59 -0.12 18.01
C SER A 140 18.14 -0.78 16.72
N LEU A 141 17.69 0.01 15.75
CA LEU A 141 17.37 -0.48 14.41
C LEU A 141 18.45 -0.03 13.43
N VAL A 142 19.07 -0.98 12.74
CA VAL A 142 20.09 -0.72 11.71
C VAL A 142 19.63 -1.29 10.38
N LEU A 143 19.65 -0.48 9.34
CA LEU A 143 19.23 -0.85 7.99
C LEU A 143 20.39 -0.69 7.01
N PHE A 144 20.82 -1.80 6.42
CA PHE A 144 21.69 -1.83 5.25
C PHE A 144 20.83 -1.96 3.99
N ASP A 145 20.68 -0.87 3.26
CA ASP A 145 19.82 -0.79 2.08
C ASP A 145 20.60 -1.22 0.82
N GLU A 146 20.02 -2.10 -0.01
CA GLU A 146 20.59 -2.63 -1.26
C GLU A 146 21.94 -3.35 -1.08
N VAL A 147 22.01 -4.27 -0.12
CA VAL A 147 23.26 -4.97 0.29
C VAL A 147 23.98 -5.69 -0.87
N GLU A 148 23.26 -6.07 -1.93
CA GLU A 148 23.86 -6.69 -3.12
C GLU A 148 24.77 -5.76 -3.92
N LYS A 149 24.70 -4.44 -3.72
CA LYS A 149 25.54 -3.44 -4.39
C LYS A 149 26.89 -3.22 -3.71
N ALA A 150 26.99 -3.66 -2.47
CA ALA A 150 28.19 -3.45 -1.66
C ALA A 150 29.41 -4.21 -2.19
N ALA A 151 30.58 -3.66 -1.89
CA ALA A 151 31.85 -4.34 -2.08
C ALA A 151 31.94 -5.63 -1.23
N PRO A 152 32.69 -6.65 -1.64
CA PRO A 152 32.90 -7.86 -0.86
C PRO A 152 33.41 -7.62 0.56
N SER A 153 34.24 -6.60 0.76
CA SER A 153 34.75 -6.21 2.08
C SER A 153 33.65 -5.81 3.07
N LEU A 154 32.57 -5.18 2.60
CA LEU A 154 31.40 -4.90 3.45
C LEU A 154 30.71 -6.21 3.90
N THR A 155 30.60 -7.19 3.02
CA THR A 155 30.03 -8.49 3.38
C THR A 155 30.87 -9.20 4.45
N VAL A 156 32.20 -9.11 4.36
CA VAL A 156 33.12 -9.66 5.37
C VAL A 156 32.98 -8.92 6.71
N LEU A 157 32.87 -7.60 6.67
CA LEU A 157 32.63 -6.77 7.86
C LEU A 157 31.30 -7.16 8.54
N LEU A 158 30.22 -7.29 7.75
CA LEU A 158 28.92 -7.70 8.24
C LEU A 158 28.97 -9.08 8.87
N LEU A 159 29.67 -10.07 8.28
CA LEU A 159 29.84 -11.40 8.89
C LEU A 159 30.35 -11.32 10.33
N GLY A 160 31.33 -10.45 10.60
CA GLY A 160 31.85 -10.23 11.94
C GLY A 160 30.78 -9.74 12.93
N ILE A 161 29.96 -8.77 12.49
CA ILE A 161 28.85 -8.22 13.29
C ILE A 161 27.76 -9.27 13.51
N LEU A 162 27.35 -9.98 12.45
CA LEU A 162 26.26 -10.96 12.48
C LEU A 162 26.60 -12.17 13.35
N ASP A 163 27.87 -12.53 13.43
CA ASP A 163 28.36 -13.70 14.18
C ASP A 163 28.57 -13.42 15.68
N LYS A 164 29.20 -12.31 15.99
CA LYS A 164 29.70 -12.00 17.35
C LYS A 164 28.97 -10.82 18.01
N GLY A 165 28.04 -10.17 17.34
CA GLY A 165 27.40 -8.97 17.88
C GLY A 165 28.37 -7.81 18.16
N THR A 166 29.61 -7.85 17.66
CA THR A 166 30.61 -6.82 17.93
C THR A 166 31.34 -6.39 16.66
N LEU A 167 31.78 -5.14 16.64
CA LEU A 167 32.57 -4.54 15.57
C LEU A 167 33.74 -3.76 16.16
N ASN A 168 34.98 -4.07 15.72
CA ASN A 168 36.13 -3.27 16.06
C ASN A 168 36.31 -2.15 15.03
N LEU A 169 36.35 -0.92 15.50
CA LEU A 169 36.60 0.27 14.69
C LEU A 169 38.09 0.42 14.39
N GLY A 170 38.41 1.32 13.46
CA GLY A 170 39.77 1.62 13.09
C GLY A 170 40.66 2.17 14.22
N ASP A 171 40.09 2.77 15.25
CA ASP A 171 40.73 3.27 16.47
C ASP A 171 40.83 2.21 17.61
N ASN A 172 40.49 0.95 17.32
CA ASN A 172 40.40 -0.18 18.26
C ASN A 172 39.26 -0.06 19.28
N THR A 173 38.32 0.86 19.14
CA THR A 173 37.09 0.83 19.97
C THR A 173 36.18 -0.28 19.48
N THR A 174 35.50 -0.96 20.43
CA THR A 174 34.56 -2.03 20.10
C THR A 174 33.14 -1.50 20.24
N VAL A 175 32.33 -1.72 19.21
CA VAL A 175 30.89 -1.40 19.18
C VAL A 175 30.10 -2.68 19.42
N ASN A 176 29.14 -2.64 20.32
CA ASN A 176 28.25 -3.76 20.66
C ASN A 176 26.92 -3.64 19.93
N PHE A 177 26.51 -4.70 19.19
CA PHE A 177 25.28 -4.83 18.45
C PHE A 177 24.28 -5.83 19.06
N GLU A 178 24.47 -6.33 20.25
CA GLU A 178 23.58 -7.32 20.88
C GLU A 178 22.14 -6.79 21.00
N ARG A 179 21.99 -5.50 21.32
CA ARG A 179 20.68 -4.82 21.40
C ARG A 179 20.30 -4.17 20.08
N THR A 180 20.49 -4.89 18.98
CA THR A 180 20.26 -4.34 17.64
C THR A 180 19.49 -5.32 16.77
N PHE A 181 18.48 -4.83 16.05
CA PHE A 181 17.94 -5.50 14.89
C PHE A 181 18.65 -5.01 13.64
N ILE A 182 19.22 -5.95 12.90
CA ILE A 182 19.89 -5.69 11.63
C ILE A 182 18.96 -6.09 10.49
N PHE A 183 18.59 -5.11 9.68
CA PHE A 183 17.82 -5.30 8.48
C PHE A 183 18.72 -5.12 7.26
N LEU A 184 18.66 -6.07 6.36
CA LEU A 184 19.33 -6.03 5.06
C LEU A 184 18.25 -5.99 4.00
N THR A 185 18.24 -5.03 3.09
CA THR A 185 17.35 -5.08 1.93
C THR A 185 18.08 -5.51 0.68
N SER A 186 17.36 -6.21 -0.19
CA SER A 186 17.90 -6.63 -1.48
C SER A 186 16.81 -6.69 -2.56
N ASN A 187 17.21 -6.43 -3.80
CA ASN A 187 16.38 -6.55 -5.00
C ASN A 187 16.74 -7.80 -5.83
N LEU A 188 17.52 -8.73 -5.26
CA LEU A 188 17.89 -9.97 -5.93
C LEU A 188 16.65 -10.79 -6.30
N GLY A 189 16.64 -11.38 -7.49
CA GLY A 189 15.50 -12.15 -7.99
C GLY A 189 14.28 -11.33 -8.43
N ALA A 190 14.31 -10.00 -8.30
CA ALA A 190 13.15 -9.15 -8.58
C ALA A 190 12.63 -9.27 -10.02
N ARG A 191 13.52 -9.46 -11.01
CA ARG A 191 13.13 -9.61 -12.42
C ARG A 191 12.44 -10.96 -12.66
N GLU A 192 12.96 -12.02 -12.07
CA GLU A 192 12.41 -13.37 -12.15
C GLU A 192 11.07 -13.44 -11.41
N MET A 193 10.97 -12.81 -10.25
CA MET A 193 9.72 -12.67 -9.49
C MET A 193 8.65 -11.92 -10.30
N ALA A 194 9.02 -10.85 -10.99
CA ALA A 194 8.09 -10.09 -11.82
C ALA A 194 7.57 -10.92 -13.00
N ARG A 195 8.41 -11.76 -13.62
CA ARG A 195 7.99 -12.67 -14.70
C ARG A 195 7.08 -13.79 -14.21
N GLU A 196 7.30 -14.29 -13.00
CA GLU A 196 6.45 -15.34 -12.42
C GLU A 196 5.02 -14.84 -12.14
N VAL A 197 4.87 -13.57 -11.79
CA VAL A 197 3.56 -12.94 -11.55
C VAL A 197 2.89 -12.51 -12.87
N GLN A 198 3.67 -12.26 -13.93
CA GLN A 198 3.17 -11.97 -15.27
C GLN A 198 3.51 -13.14 -16.21
N PRO A 199 2.56 -14.01 -16.55
CA PRO A 199 2.75 -14.91 -17.68
C PRO A 199 2.92 -14.08 -18.96
N ASP A 200 3.92 -14.42 -19.76
CA ASP A 200 4.17 -13.80 -21.08
C ASP A 200 2.89 -13.75 -21.91
N ILE A 201 2.64 -12.60 -22.53
CA ILE A 201 1.58 -12.36 -23.50
C ILE A 201 1.74 -13.37 -24.65
N GLY A 202 0.94 -14.45 -24.66
CA GLY A 202 0.97 -15.40 -25.76
C GLY A 202 0.42 -16.79 -25.50
N PHE A 203 0.26 -17.22 -24.28
CA PHE A 203 -0.38 -18.50 -23.96
C PHE A 203 -1.49 -18.31 -22.93
N THR A 204 -2.71 -18.63 -23.31
CA THR A 204 -3.85 -18.81 -22.42
C THR A 204 -3.61 -20.05 -21.56
N VAL A 205 -2.78 -19.91 -20.55
CA VAL A 205 -2.75 -20.84 -19.42
C VAL A 205 -3.71 -20.25 -18.40
N THR A 206 -4.84 -20.88 -18.23
CA THR A 206 -5.70 -20.73 -17.05
C THR A 206 -4.85 -21.10 -15.84
N ASP A 207 -4.25 -20.08 -15.26
CA ASP A 207 -3.36 -20.28 -14.11
C ASP A 207 -4.22 -20.46 -12.86
N HIS A 208 -4.56 -21.70 -12.55
CA HIS A 208 -5.31 -22.11 -11.36
C HIS A 208 -4.44 -22.09 -10.08
N ARG A 209 -3.30 -21.39 -10.11
CA ARG A 209 -2.40 -21.33 -8.96
C ARG A 209 -3.00 -20.52 -7.82
N THR A 210 -2.96 -21.09 -6.63
CA THR A 210 -3.38 -20.39 -5.41
C THR A 210 -2.38 -19.29 -5.03
N PRO A 211 -2.81 -18.22 -4.33
CA PRO A 211 -1.90 -17.20 -3.80
C PRO A 211 -0.74 -17.78 -2.98
N THR A 212 -0.98 -18.88 -2.28
CA THR A 212 0.05 -19.58 -1.48
C THR A 212 1.12 -20.24 -2.34
N GLU A 213 0.74 -20.83 -3.48
CA GLU A 213 1.70 -21.43 -4.41
C GLU A 213 2.56 -20.39 -5.11
N ILE A 214 1.97 -19.26 -5.46
CA ILE A 214 2.72 -18.11 -6.02
C ILE A 214 3.71 -17.58 -4.98
N ALA A 215 3.28 -17.37 -3.74
CA ALA A 215 4.16 -16.93 -2.64
C ALA A 215 5.35 -17.88 -2.44
N GLY A 216 5.12 -19.20 -2.40
CA GLY A 216 6.19 -20.20 -2.27
C GLY A 216 7.18 -20.17 -3.43
N ARG A 217 6.73 -19.97 -4.67
CA ARG A 217 7.62 -19.82 -5.83
C ARG A 217 8.46 -18.55 -5.77
N LEU A 218 7.85 -17.42 -5.41
CA LEU A 218 8.58 -16.15 -5.24
C LEU A 218 9.66 -16.29 -4.17
N GLU A 219 9.36 -16.97 -3.06
CA GLU A 219 10.34 -17.26 -2.02
C GLU A 219 11.49 -18.13 -2.55
N ALA A 220 11.19 -19.21 -3.29
CA ALA A 220 12.20 -20.09 -3.88
C ALA A 220 13.12 -19.33 -4.87
N ILE A 221 12.55 -18.48 -5.73
CA ILE A 221 13.30 -17.61 -6.66
C ILE A 221 14.23 -16.67 -5.88
N GLY A 222 13.71 -16.03 -4.85
CA GLY A 222 14.46 -15.12 -4.01
C GLY A 222 15.63 -15.81 -3.30
N LEU A 223 15.37 -16.94 -2.64
CA LEU A 223 16.41 -17.71 -1.95
C LEU A 223 17.47 -18.23 -2.93
N ALA A 224 17.10 -18.66 -4.14
CA ALA A 224 18.06 -19.08 -5.15
C ALA A 224 18.98 -17.90 -5.59
N ALA A 225 18.41 -16.70 -5.77
CA ALA A 225 19.17 -15.52 -6.11
C ALA A 225 20.13 -15.08 -4.99
N VAL A 226 19.70 -15.17 -3.73
CA VAL A 226 20.53 -14.90 -2.54
C VAL A 226 21.71 -15.88 -2.46
N ARG A 227 21.46 -17.18 -2.59
CA ARG A 227 22.51 -18.24 -2.57
C ARG A 227 23.51 -18.10 -3.71
N LYS A 228 23.12 -17.52 -4.83
CA LYS A 228 24.02 -17.24 -5.96
C LYS A 228 24.92 -16.03 -5.69
N ARG A 229 24.45 -15.03 -4.93
CA ARG A 229 25.15 -13.77 -4.69
C ARG A 229 26.02 -13.80 -3.43
N PHE A 230 25.54 -14.41 -2.36
CA PHE A 230 26.19 -14.43 -1.05
C PHE A 230 26.76 -15.81 -0.73
N SER A 231 27.81 -15.84 0.07
CA SER A 231 28.39 -17.10 0.54
C SER A 231 27.41 -17.86 1.45
N PRO A 232 27.48 -19.22 1.49
CA PRO A 232 26.67 -20.00 2.42
C PRO A 232 26.85 -19.56 3.88
N GLU A 233 28.06 -19.14 4.24
CA GLU A 233 28.36 -18.63 5.57
C GLU A 233 27.52 -17.40 5.92
N PHE A 234 27.43 -16.43 5.01
CA PHE A 234 26.60 -15.24 5.19
C PHE A 234 25.12 -15.58 5.32
N VAL A 235 24.62 -16.46 4.46
CA VAL A 235 23.20 -16.85 4.47
C VAL A 235 22.84 -17.58 5.76
N ASN A 236 23.75 -18.40 6.32
CA ASN A 236 23.53 -19.12 7.56
C ASN A 236 23.53 -18.22 8.82
N ARG A 237 23.95 -16.97 8.72
CA ARG A 237 23.89 -15.99 9.83
C ARG A 237 22.59 -15.21 9.85
N LEU A 238 21.79 -15.29 8.79
CA LEU A 238 20.47 -14.65 8.74
C LEU A 238 19.48 -15.45 9.58
N ASP A 239 18.72 -14.79 10.45
CA ASP A 239 17.67 -15.45 11.21
C ASP A 239 16.43 -15.67 10.35
N VAL A 240 16.10 -14.67 9.51
CA VAL A 240 14.90 -14.70 8.68
C VAL A 240 15.18 -14.09 7.31
N VAL A 241 14.68 -14.73 6.26
CA VAL A 241 14.57 -14.15 4.92
C VAL A 241 13.10 -13.89 4.63
N VAL A 242 12.72 -12.64 4.51
CA VAL A 242 11.34 -12.21 4.23
C VAL A 242 11.22 -11.85 2.76
N THR A 243 10.42 -12.59 2.02
CA THR A 243 10.15 -12.31 0.61
C THR A 243 8.93 -11.39 0.47
N TYR A 244 9.16 -10.21 -0.08
CA TYR A 244 8.11 -9.22 -0.38
C TYR A 244 7.48 -9.53 -1.73
N GLN A 245 6.17 -9.57 -1.73
CA GLN A 245 5.40 -9.80 -2.93
C GLN A 245 5.15 -8.49 -3.69
N PRO A 246 4.95 -8.53 -5.02
CA PRO A 246 4.39 -7.41 -5.75
C PRO A 246 3.07 -6.96 -5.11
N LEU A 247 2.85 -5.64 -5.06
CA LEU A 247 1.63 -5.09 -4.48
C LEU A 247 0.46 -5.32 -5.44
N ASP A 248 -0.64 -5.83 -4.91
CA ASP A 248 -1.91 -5.94 -5.63
C ASP A 248 -2.63 -4.58 -5.73
N ALA A 249 -3.73 -4.54 -6.47
CA ALA A 249 -4.48 -3.31 -6.70
C ALA A 249 -5.06 -2.73 -5.41
N ASP A 250 -5.52 -3.58 -4.48
CA ASP A 250 -6.09 -3.16 -3.20
C ASP A 250 -5.03 -2.54 -2.29
N ALA A 251 -3.84 -3.15 -2.23
CA ALA A 251 -2.71 -2.58 -1.51
C ALA A 251 -2.28 -1.23 -2.09
N ILE A 252 -2.24 -1.10 -3.41
CA ILE A 252 -1.89 0.17 -4.08
C ILE A 252 -2.95 1.25 -3.80
N ALA A 253 -4.24 0.91 -3.83
CA ALA A 253 -5.32 1.83 -3.48
C ALA A 253 -5.22 2.27 -2.02
N SER A 254 -4.96 1.35 -1.10
CA SER A 254 -4.75 1.66 0.31
C SER A 254 -3.51 2.55 0.54
N ILE A 255 -2.45 2.35 -0.22
CA ILE A 255 -1.24 3.19 -0.18
C ILE A 255 -1.56 4.61 -0.69
N LEU A 256 -2.38 4.75 -1.73
CA LEU A 256 -2.86 6.05 -2.20
C LEU A 256 -3.61 6.79 -1.09
N ASP A 257 -4.54 6.11 -0.41
CA ASP A 257 -5.30 6.69 0.69
C ASP A 257 -4.39 7.16 1.83
N HIS A 258 -3.42 6.35 2.24
CA HIS A 258 -2.42 6.74 3.23
C HIS A 258 -1.62 7.99 2.83
N HIS A 259 -1.24 8.12 1.55
CA HIS A 259 -0.52 9.30 1.08
C HIS A 259 -1.40 10.55 1.04
N ILE A 260 -2.69 10.43 0.72
CA ILE A 260 -3.65 11.54 0.78
C ILE A 260 -3.85 11.98 2.23
N GLU A 261 -4.02 11.03 3.17
CA GLU A 261 -4.12 11.32 4.60
C GLU A 261 -2.83 11.95 5.16
N GLU A 262 -1.66 11.49 4.73
CA GLU A 262 -0.37 12.07 5.09
C GLU A 262 -0.25 13.52 4.60
N LEU A 263 -0.67 13.78 3.35
CA LEU A 263 -0.71 15.12 2.78
C LEU A 263 -1.67 16.04 3.56
N GLN A 264 -2.88 15.55 3.89
CA GLN A 264 -3.85 16.29 4.69
C GLN A 264 -3.29 16.64 6.06
N ARG A 265 -2.68 15.67 6.75
CA ARG A 265 -2.04 15.87 8.05
C ARG A 265 -0.88 16.86 7.97
N HIS A 266 -0.12 16.84 6.87
CA HIS A 266 0.95 17.80 6.62
C HIS A 266 0.41 19.22 6.45
N VAL A 267 -0.69 19.38 5.71
CA VAL A 267 -1.40 20.68 5.55
C VAL A 267 -1.85 21.21 6.91
N HIS A 268 -2.51 20.39 7.73
CA HIS A 268 -2.93 20.81 9.08
C HIS A 268 -1.75 21.22 9.97
N THR A 269 -0.69 20.41 9.98
CA THR A 269 0.47 20.66 10.87
C THR A 269 1.31 21.86 10.46
N ARG A 270 1.50 22.07 9.14
CA ARG A 270 2.41 23.12 8.64
C ARG A 270 1.73 24.46 8.39
N LEU A 271 0.47 24.45 7.99
CA LEU A 271 -0.26 25.67 7.69
C LEU A 271 -1.09 26.17 8.88
N ALA A 272 -1.30 25.34 9.91
CA ALA A 272 -2.04 25.67 11.14
C ALA A 272 -3.34 26.45 10.82
N ASP A 273 -3.41 27.75 11.19
CA ASP A 273 -4.58 28.61 10.98
C ASP A 273 -4.93 28.85 9.49
N ARG A 274 -4.00 28.55 8.58
CA ARG A 274 -4.23 28.60 7.12
C ARG A 274 -4.48 27.24 6.52
N SER A 275 -4.79 26.23 7.33
CA SER A 275 -5.11 24.90 6.87
C SER A 275 -6.39 24.85 6.05
N PHE A 276 -6.50 23.87 5.19
CA PHE A 276 -7.67 23.60 4.33
C PHE A 276 -7.87 22.09 4.21
N GLU A 277 -9.07 21.70 3.79
CA GLU A 277 -9.45 20.29 3.61
C GLU A 277 -9.26 19.87 2.15
N ILE A 278 -8.67 18.69 1.92
CA ILE A 278 -8.45 18.11 0.58
C ILE A 278 -9.44 16.99 0.39
N GLU A 279 -10.36 17.15 -0.56
CA GLU A 279 -11.30 16.11 -0.96
C GLU A 279 -10.91 15.58 -2.34
N VAL A 280 -10.50 14.32 -2.42
CA VAL A 280 -10.11 13.67 -3.67
C VAL A 280 -11.27 12.80 -4.14
N THR A 281 -11.85 13.14 -5.31
CA THR A 281 -12.97 12.38 -5.89
C THR A 281 -12.52 10.98 -6.33
N SER A 282 -13.47 10.08 -6.52
CA SER A 282 -13.22 8.73 -7.04
C SER A 282 -12.59 8.76 -8.44
N ALA A 283 -12.97 9.74 -9.27
CA ALA A 283 -12.39 9.93 -10.60
C ALA A 283 -10.92 10.37 -10.52
N ALA A 284 -10.58 11.31 -9.63
CA ALA A 284 -9.21 11.75 -9.40
C ALA A 284 -8.34 10.62 -8.82
N ARG A 285 -8.88 9.81 -7.90
CA ARG A 285 -8.20 8.62 -7.36
C ARG A 285 -7.85 7.65 -8.49
N LEU A 286 -8.77 7.41 -9.41
CA LEU A 286 -8.53 6.54 -10.55
C LEU A 286 -7.39 7.06 -11.44
N VAL A 287 -7.37 8.37 -11.75
CA VAL A 287 -6.28 8.99 -12.52
C VAL A 287 -4.93 8.80 -11.82
N LEU A 288 -4.89 9.00 -10.49
CA LEU A 288 -3.67 8.79 -9.70
C LEU A 288 -3.21 7.34 -9.71
N LEU A 289 -4.13 6.38 -9.59
CA LEU A 289 -3.85 4.95 -9.65
C LEU A 289 -3.37 4.53 -11.05
N THR A 290 -4.09 4.90 -12.09
CA THR A 290 -3.75 4.52 -13.49
C THR A 290 -2.38 5.03 -13.89
N ARG A 291 -2.02 6.25 -13.50
CA ARG A 291 -0.71 6.86 -13.81
C ARG A 291 0.38 6.51 -12.80
N GLY A 292 -0.01 6.16 -11.59
CA GLY A 292 0.92 5.85 -10.49
C GLY A 292 1.30 4.38 -10.39
N VAL A 293 0.60 3.49 -11.09
CA VAL A 293 0.92 2.06 -11.07
C VAL A 293 1.93 1.75 -12.15
N SER A 294 3.10 1.31 -11.72
CA SER A 294 4.11 0.72 -12.58
C SER A 294 4.54 -0.61 -11.97
N MET A 295 4.39 -1.68 -12.73
CA MET A 295 4.84 -3.01 -12.27
C MET A 295 6.34 -3.07 -12.01
N GLN A 296 7.11 -2.22 -12.64
CA GLN A 296 8.56 -2.14 -12.47
C GLN A 296 8.97 -1.34 -11.22
N TYR A 297 8.20 -0.31 -10.85
CA TYR A 297 8.57 0.64 -9.80
C TYR A 297 7.65 0.63 -8.57
N GLY A 298 6.56 -0.14 -8.60
CA GLY A 298 5.64 -0.31 -7.47
C GLY A 298 5.14 1.01 -6.88
N ALA A 299 5.01 1.09 -5.56
CA ALA A 299 4.52 2.27 -4.84
C ALA A 299 5.42 3.53 -4.97
N ARG A 300 6.67 3.41 -5.43
CA ARG A 300 7.53 4.58 -5.67
C ARG A 300 6.99 5.47 -6.79
N GLU A 301 6.46 4.86 -7.87
CA GLU A 301 5.87 5.63 -8.98
C GLU A 301 4.56 6.30 -8.56
N LEU A 302 3.75 5.62 -7.75
CA LEU A 302 2.55 6.21 -7.17
C LEU A 302 2.89 7.48 -6.35
N LYS A 303 3.89 7.41 -5.48
CA LYS A 303 4.35 8.56 -4.69
C LYS A 303 4.83 9.72 -5.57
N ARG A 304 5.57 9.45 -6.65
CA ARG A 304 6.01 10.46 -7.62
C ARG A 304 4.83 11.08 -8.36
N THR A 305 3.86 10.27 -8.74
CA THR A 305 2.64 10.71 -9.42
C THR A 305 1.79 11.60 -8.54
N ILE A 306 1.57 11.22 -7.27
CA ILE A 306 0.89 12.06 -6.27
C ILE A 306 1.63 13.40 -6.10
N HIS A 307 2.95 13.35 -5.97
CA HIS A 307 3.73 14.59 -5.83
C HIS A 307 3.58 15.51 -7.03
N ARG A 308 3.67 14.98 -8.25
CA ARG A 308 3.59 15.75 -9.50
C ARG A 308 2.18 16.25 -9.80
N LEU A 309 1.16 15.38 -9.67
CA LEU A 309 -0.20 15.68 -10.11
C LEU A 309 -1.06 16.32 -9.02
N LEU A 310 -0.74 16.12 -7.74
CA LEU A 310 -1.53 16.62 -6.62
C LEU A 310 -0.74 17.63 -5.78
N THR A 311 0.42 17.24 -5.21
CA THR A 311 1.13 18.07 -4.24
C THR A 311 1.69 19.35 -4.87
N GLN A 312 2.31 19.27 -6.05
CA GLN A 312 2.89 20.46 -6.72
C GLN A 312 1.81 21.48 -7.13
N PRO A 313 0.70 21.08 -7.80
CA PRO A 313 -0.36 22.05 -8.12
C PRO A 313 -1.02 22.66 -6.88
N LEU A 314 -1.27 21.86 -5.82
CA LEU A 314 -1.77 22.38 -4.54
C LEU A 314 -0.81 23.43 -3.95
N ALA A 315 0.49 23.15 -3.96
CA ALA A 315 1.49 24.09 -3.45
C ALA A 315 1.49 25.41 -4.24
N ALA A 316 1.29 25.36 -5.56
CA ALA A 316 1.17 26.57 -6.40
C ALA A 316 -0.05 27.41 -6.02
N LEU A 317 -1.21 26.80 -5.78
CA LEU A 317 -2.44 27.47 -5.35
C LEU A 317 -2.28 28.10 -3.95
N VAL A 318 -1.61 27.40 -3.02
CA VAL A 318 -1.30 27.94 -1.69
C VAL A 318 -0.36 29.15 -1.79
N ALA A 319 0.70 29.04 -2.62
CA ALA A 319 1.70 30.10 -2.79
C ALA A 319 1.10 31.35 -3.44
N SER A 320 0.13 31.19 -4.36
CA SER A 320 -0.58 32.29 -5.00
C SER A 320 -1.77 32.84 -4.19
N ALA A 321 -1.95 32.38 -2.95
CA ALA A 321 -3.05 32.74 -2.05
C ALA A 321 -4.47 32.52 -2.66
N GLN A 322 -4.60 31.53 -3.54
CA GLN A 322 -5.88 31.15 -4.16
C GLN A 322 -6.71 30.21 -3.29
N ILE A 323 -6.15 29.68 -2.21
CA ILE A 323 -6.86 28.86 -1.23
C ILE A 323 -6.99 29.67 0.06
N ALA A 324 -8.22 30.01 0.44
CA ALA A 324 -8.48 30.69 1.70
C ALA A 324 -8.41 29.72 2.89
N PRO A 325 -8.06 30.20 4.11
CA PRO A 325 -8.07 29.36 5.31
C PRO A 325 -9.44 28.73 5.58
N GLY A 326 -9.45 27.47 5.99
CA GLY A 326 -10.68 26.74 6.33
C GLY A 326 -11.54 26.34 5.12
N THR A 327 -11.09 26.58 3.87
CA THR A 327 -11.82 26.16 2.68
C THR A 327 -11.66 24.66 2.41
N ARG A 328 -12.57 24.12 1.60
CA ARG A 328 -12.46 22.76 1.06
C ARG A 328 -11.95 22.86 -0.38
N VAL A 329 -10.94 22.06 -0.69
CA VAL A 329 -10.35 21.97 -2.03
C VAL A 329 -10.76 20.62 -2.65
N ILE A 330 -11.55 20.68 -3.72
CA ILE A 330 -11.94 19.48 -4.46
C ILE A 330 -10.88 19.20 -5.52
N VAL A 331 -10.40 17.96 -5.52
CA VAL A 331 -9.52 17.40 -6.54
C VAL A 331 -10.33 16.43 -7.37
N ASP A 332 -10.55 16.74 -8.63
CA ASP A 332 -11.33 15.91 -9.56
C ASP A 332 -10.52 15.57 -10.82
N ALA A 333 -11.03 14.64 -11.63
CA ALA A 333 -10.44 14.35 -12.93
C ALA A 333 -10.78 15.49 -13.90
N GLY A 334 -9.75 16.10 -14.51
CA GLY A 334 -9.89 17.08 -15.58
C GLY A 334 -9.77 16.43 -16.97
N GLU A 335 -9.88 17.25 -18.00
CA GLU A 335 -9.69 16.79 -19.38
C GLU A 335 -8.24 16.30 -19.62
N GLY A 336 -8.08 15.22 -20.35
CA GLY A 336 -6.76 14.68 -20.71
C GLY A 336 -6.00 13.99 -19.57
N GLU A 337 -6.71 13.39 -18.60
CA GLU A 337 -6.13 12.71 -17.44
C GLU A 337 -5.25 13.63 -16.54
N ILE A 338 -5.55 14.91 -16.50
CA ILE A 338 -4.98 15.89 -15.60
C ILE A 338 -5.92 16.03 -14.41
N LEU A 339 -5.41 16.34 -13.23
CA LEU A 339 -6.26 16.65 -12.09
C LEU A 339 -6.71 18.11 -12.15
N SER A 340 -8.00 18.34 -11.95
CA SER A 340 -8.59 19.67 -11.71
C SER A 340 -8.64 19.91 -10.20
N ILE A 341 -8.10 21.02 -9.75
CA ILE A 341 -8.05 21.39 -8.32
C ILE A 341 -8.80 22.69 -8.14
N THR A 342 -9.94 22.62 -7.47
CA THR A 342 -10.86 23.76 -7.33
C THR A 342 -11.09 24.08 -5.86
N PRO A 343 -10.66 25.23 -5.36
CA PRO A 343 -11.04 25.71 -4.03
C PRO A 343 -12.55 26.05 -4.01
N LEU A 344 -13.26 25.63 -2.97
CA LEU A 344 -14.65 26.02 -2.72
C LEU A 344 -14.67 27.07 -1.62
N ASP A 345 -15.25 28.23 -1.88
CA ASP A 345 -15.37 29.34 -0.92
C ASP A 345 -16.38 29.07 0.22
N GLU A 346 -16.91 27.85 0.34
CA GLU A 346 -17.76 27.47 1.47
C GLU A 346 -16.90 27.00 2.65
N PRO A 347 -17.06 27.64 3.84
CA PRO A 347 -16.40 27.12 5.04
C PRO A 347 -16.83 25.66 5.29
N ALA A 348 -15.90 24.85 5.76
CA ALA A 348 -16.11 23.44 6.09
C ALA A 348 -17.13 23.29 7.23
N THR A 349 -18.41 23.57 6.93
CA THR A 349 -19.51 23.42 7.87
C THR A 349 -20.17 22.07 7.61
N THR A 350 -19.92 21.15 8.52
CA THR A 350 -20.61 19.87 8.67
C THR A 350 -20.52 18.96 7.43
N MET A 351 -19.67 17.93 7.50
CA MET A 351 -19.71 16.82 6.56
C MET A 351 -21.16 16.40 6.30
N PRO A 352 -21.65 16.40 5.05
CA PRO A 352 -22.83 15.61 4.75
C PRO A 352 -22.48 14.17 5.12
N ALA A 353 -23.38 13.50 5.82
CA ALA A 353 -23.24 12.09 6.14
C ALA A 353 -22.78 11.35 4.86
N PRO A 354 -21.83 10.38 4.95
CA PRO A 354 -21.28 9.72 3.78
C PRO A 354 -22.44 9.25 2.92
N ARG A 355 -22.55 9.77 1.70
CA ARG A 355 -23.53 9.30 0.73
C ARG A 355 -23.30 7.81 0.61
N ALA A 356 -24.35 7.02 0.83
CA ALA A 356 -24.28 5.58 0.70
C ALA A 356 -23.61 5.28 -0.65
N ARG A 357 -22.53 4.50 -0.62
CA ARG A 357 -21.78 4.13 -1.84
C ARG A 357 -22.75 3.39 -2.76
N PRO A 358 -22.84 3.73 -4.06
CA PRO A 358 -23.69 2.97 -4.96
C PRO A 358 -23.26 1.51 -4.98
N VAL A 359 -24.23 0.60 -4.88
CA VAL A 359 -23.99 -0.83 -4.82
C VAL A 359 -24.02 -1.40 -6.24
N VAL A 360 -22.94 -2.06 -6.65
CA VAL A 360 -22.78 -2.70 -7.96
C VAL A 360 -22.76 -4.22 -7.79
N LEU A 361 -23.68 -4.92 -8.43
CA LEU A 361 -23.67 -6.37 -8.57
C LEU A 361 -22.75 -6.77 -9.72
N LEU A 362 -21.85 -7.71 -9.49
CA LEU A 362 -20.98 -8.34 -10.50
C LEU A 362 -21.37 -9.80 -10.64
N LEU A 363 -21.62 -10.25 -11.87
CA LEU A 363 -21.88 -11.64 -12.20
C LEU A 363 -20.86 -12.11 -13.25
N ASP A 364 -20.03 -13.06 -12.88
CA ASP A 364 -19.05 -13.70 -13.75
C ASP A 364 -18.59 -15.02 -13.09
N ASP A 365 -18.34 -16.06 -13.84
CA ASP A 365 -17.82 -17.32 -13.30
C ASP A 365 -16.30 -17.31 -13.09
N ASN A 366 -15.62 -16.32 -13.67
CA ASN A 366 -14.19 -16.12 -13.51
C ASN A 366 -13.90 -15.34 -12.23
N THR A 367 -13.53 -16.07 -11.18
CA THR A 367 -13.23 -15.47 -9.86
C THR A 367 -12.07 -14.48 -9.89
N ALA A 368 -11.11 -14.64 -10.79
CA ALA A 368 -9.99 -13.71 -10.95
C ALA A 368 -10.44 -12.37 -11.56
N LEU A 369 -11.34 -12.41 -12.55
CA LEU A 369 -11.95 -11.21 -13.12
C LEU A 369 -12.83 -10.49 -12.11
N LEU A 370 -13.64 -11.25 -11.33
CA LEU A 370 -14.44 -10.68 -10.26
C LEU A 370 -13.58 -9.97 -9.22
N GLY A 371 -12.52 -10.61 -8.72
CA GLY A 371 -11.60 -10.00 -7.74
C GLY A 371 -10.95 -8.73 -8.27
N TRP A 372 -10.53 -8.73 -9.54
CA TRP A 372 -9.97 -7.54 -10.18
C TRP A 372 -11.02 -6.42 -10.34
N LEU A 373 -12.24 -6.74 -10.81
CA LEU A 373 -13.32 -5.75 -10.94
C LEU A 373 -13.75 -5.18 -9.59
N GLU A 374 -13.85 -6.04 -8.56
CA GLU A 374 -14.13 -5.58 -7.19
C GLU A 374 -13.11 -4.56 -6.71
N ALA A 375 -11.81 -4.86 -6.86
CA ALA A 375 -10.74 -3.95 -6.46
C ALA A 375 -10.85 -2.60 -7.18
N VAL A 376 -11.02 -2.64 -8.50
CA VAL A 376 -11.14 -1.45 -9.35
C VAL A 376 -12.38 -0.62 -8.98
N LEU A 377 -13.54 -1.24 -8.79
CA LEU A 377 -14.79 -0.54 -8.48
C LEU A 377 -14.81 -0.03 -7.03
N ARG A 378 -14.26 -0.77 -6.07
CA ARG A 378 -14.11 -0.27 -4.68
C ARG A 378 -13.18 0.93 -4.61
N ALA A 379 -12.07 0.91 -5.35
CA ALA A 379 -11.16 2.05 -5.47
C ALA A 379 -11.86 3.28 -6.09
N ALA A 380 -12.82 3.06 -6.99
CA ALA A 380 -13.66 4.10 -7.58
C ALA A 380 -14.84 4.55 -6.68
N GLY A 381 -14.95 4.02 -5.46
CA GLY A 381 -15.94 4.45 -4.46
C GLY A 381 -17.28 3.71 -4.53
N PHE A 382 -17.35 2.56 -5.21
CA PHE A 382 -18.53 1.68 -5.23
C PHE A 382 -18.48 0.63 -4.12
N GLU A 383 -19.63 0.18 -3.67
CA GLU A 383 -19.76 -1.08 -2.93
C GLU A 383 -20.03 -2.20 -3.95
N THR A 384 -19.35 -3.34 -3.87
CA THR A 384 -19.44 -4.43 -4.84
C THR A 384 -19.99 -5.69 -4.20
N LEU A 385 -20.85 -6.39 -4.93
CA LEU A 385 -21.43 -7.68 -4.57
C LEU A 385 -21.15 -8.65 -5.73
N SER A 386 -20.32 -9.66 -5.53
CA SER A 386 -19.87 -10.59 -6.58
C SER A 386 -20.57 -11.93 -6.46
N THR A 387 -20.94 -12.47 -7.60
CA THR A 387 -21.63 -13.77 -7.71
C THR A 387 -21.09 -14.53 -8.93
N GLY A 388 -20.96 -15.86 -8.82
CA GLY A 388 -20.52 -16.73 -9.90
C GLY A 388 -21.65 -17.38 -10.71
N THR A 389 -22.93 -17.22 -10.28
CA THR A 389 -24.08 -17.87 -10.91
C THR A 389 -25.28 -16.93 -10.98
N ALA A 390 -26.15 -17.14 -11.97
CA ALA A 390 -27.39 -16.37 -12.13
C ALA A 390 -28.35 -16.57 -10.94
N ALA A 391 -28.37 -17.74 -10.33
CA ALA A 391 -29.17 -18.03 -9.15
C ALA A 391 -28.76 -17.17 -7.95
N GLN A 392 -27.45 -17.09 -7.67
CA GLN A 392 -26.91 -16.22 -6.62
C GLN A 392 -27.17 -14.74 -6.91
N ALA A 393 -27.05 -14.31 -8.17
CA ALA A 393 -27.32 -12.94 -8.56
C ALA A 393 -28.79 -12.54 -8.26
N ARG A 394 -29.76 -13.41 -8.53
CA ARG A 394 -31.17 -13.18 -8.18
C ARG A 394 -31.38 -13.00 -6.67
N GLU A 395 -30.75 -13.84 -5.86
CA GLU A 395 -30.83 -13.76 -4.39
C GLU A 395 -30.25 -12.45 -3.86
N VAL A 396 -29.09 -12.04 -4.40
CA VAL A 396 -28.44 -10.77 -4.06
C VAL A 396 -29.32 -9.58 -4.46
N VAL A 397 -29.92 -9.58 -5.66
CA VAL A 397 -30.82 -8.51 -6.09
C VAL A 397 -32.06 -8.42 -5.18
N ALA A 398 -32.63 -9.53 -4.78
CA ALA A 398 -33.80 -9.55 -3.91
C ALA A 398 -33.52 -9.02 -2.50
N SER A 399 -32.34 -9.34 -1.94
CA SER A 399 -31.95 -9.00 -0.56
C SER A 399 -31.26 -7.65 -0.42
N ARG A 400 -30.37 -7.27 -1.35
CA ARG A 400 -29.47 -6.11 -1.23
C ARG A 400 -29.81 -4.93 -2.15
N ARG A 401 -30.66 -5.13 -3.15
CA ARG A 401 -31.17 -4.12 -4.10
C ARG A 401 -30.07 -3.23 -4.69
N PRO A 402 -29.10 -3.78 -5.44
CA PRO A 402 -28.04 -2.98 -6.06
C PRO A 402 -28.61 -1.96 -7.04
N GLU A 403 -27.92 -0.82 -7.19
CA GLU A 403 -28.28 0.22 -8.16
C GLU A 403 -27.87 -0.12 -9.59
N VAL A 404 -26.80 -0.91 -9.73
CA VAL A 404 -26.23 -1.32 -11.02
C VAL A 404 -25.94 -2.81 -10.98
N ALA A 405 -26.12 -3.49 -12.12
CA ALA A 405 -25.64 -4.86 -12.31
C ALA A 405 -24.77 -4.93 -13.59
N LEU A 406 -23.60 -5.51 -13.47
CA LEU A 406 -22.69 -5.84 -14.57
C LEU A 406 -22.63 -7.36 -14.69
N LEU A 407 -23.23 -7.90 -15.76
CA LEU A 407 -23.56 -9.30 -15.92
C LEU A 407 -22.77 -9.92 -17.09
N ASP A 408 -22.05 -11.02 -16.84
CA ASP A 408 -21.48 -11.81 -17.94
C ASP A 408 -22.60 -12.52 -18.71
N VAL A 409 -22.47 -12.56 -20.05
CA VAL A 409 -23.44 -13.26 -20.92
C VAL A 409 -23.39 -14.76 -20.65
N VAL A 410 -22.21 -15.33 -20.47
CA VAL A 410 -22.02 -16.78 -20.30
C VAL A 410 -21.77 -17.09 -18.82
N VAL A 411 -22.71 -17.79 -18.18
CA VAL A 411 -22.57 -18.23 -16.79
C VAL A 411 -22.94 -19.71 -16.65
N PRO A 412 -22.41 -20.43 -15.66
CA PRO A 412 -22.56 -21.89 -15.56
C PRO A 412 -23.99 -22.41 -15.46
N ASP A 413 -24.91 -21.62 -14.91
CA ASP A 413 -26.29 -21.98 -14.62
C ASP A 413 -27.34 -21.26 -15.52
N GLY A 414 -26.87 -20.61 -16.62
CA GLY A 414 -27.78 -19.92 -17.51
C GLY A 414 -27.12 -18.94 -18.47
N ASP A 415 -27.92 -17.98 -18.91
CA ASP A 415 -27.52 -16.88 -19.79
C ASP A 415 -27.74 -15.55 -19.08
N GLY A 416 -26.68 -14.75 -18.96
CA GLY A 416 -26.73 -13.45 -18.25
C GLY A 416 -27.57 -12.41 -18.98
N LEU A 417 -27.76 -12.52 -20.31
CA LEU A 417 -28.65 -11.64 -21.04
C LEU A 417 -30.12 -11.92 -20.73
N SER A 418 -30.48 -13.19 -20.62
CA SER A 418 -31.82 -13.63 -20.15
C SER A 418 -32.09 -13.12 -18.72
N LEU A 419 -31.09 -13.19 -17.83
CA LEU A 419 -31.17 -12.61 -16.49
C LEU A 419 -31.33 -11.07 -16.55
N ALA A 420 -30.63 -10.38 -17.41
CA ALA A 420 -30.78 -8.93 -17.58
C ALA A 420 -32.22 -8.55 -18.00
N MET A 421 -32.85 -9.32 -18.90
CA MET A 421 -34.24 -9.10 -19.30
C MET A 421 -35.23 -9.34 -18.14
N GLU A 422 -35.03 -10.40 -17.37
CA GLU A 422 -35.82 -10.68 -16.17
C GLU A 422 -35.69 -9.52 -15.15
N LEU A 423 -34.48 -9.07 -14.87
CA LEU A 423 -34.20 -7.97 -13.95
C LEU A 423 -34.73 -6.62 -14.45
N ARG A 424 -34.75 -6.39 -15.75
CA ARG A 424 -35.38 -5.18 -16.35
C ARG A 424 -36.86 -5.09 -16.03
N THR A 425 -37.57 -6.23 -15.98
CA THR A 425 -38.99 -6.28 -15.66
C THR A 425 -39.26 -6.22 -14.17
N THR A 426 -38.46 -6.91 -13.35
CA THR A 426 -38.67 -7.01 -11.90
C THR A 426 -38.08 -5.83 -11.13
N THR A 427 -37.00 -5.25 -11.61
CA THR A 427 -36.28 -4.12 -10.98
C THR A 427 -35.99 -2.98 -11.98
N PRO A 428 -37.02 -2.26 -12.48
CA PRO A 428 -36.88 -1.31 -13.59
C PRO A 428 -36.01 -0.10 -13.27
N LYS A 429 -35.71 0.16 -11.99
CA LYS A 429 -34.83 1.26 -11.54
C LYS A 429 -33.34 0.90 -11.55
N MET A 430 -33.02 -0.38 -11.59
CA MET A 430 -31.64 -0.86 -11.60
C MET A 430 -31.02 -0.65 -13.00
N GLN A 431 -29.79 -0.15 -13.02
CA GLN A 431 -29.05 -0.01 -14.28
C GLN A 431 -28.39 -1.35 -14.63
N LEU A 432 -28.60 -1.78 -15.88
CA LEU A 432 -28.10 -3.06 -16.35
C LEU A 432 -27.01 -2.83 -17.42
N LEU A 433 -25.93 -3.57 -17.27
CA LEU A 433 -24.80 -3.64 -18.21
C LEU A 433 -24.47 -5.11 -18.42
N VAL A 434 -23.99 -5.44 -19.62
CA VAL A 434 -23.60 -6.81 -19.96
C VAL A 434 -22.13 -6.84 -20.36
N MET A 435 -21.39 -7.86 -19.91
CA MET A 435 -20.02 -8.16 -20.33
C MET A 435 -20.01 -9.36 -21.25
N THR A 436 -19.17 -9.38 -22.27
CA THR A 436 -19.00 -10.56 -23.12
C THR A 436 -17.63 -10.65 -23.75
N GLY A 437 -17.07 -11.87 -23.81
CA GLY A 437 -15.86 -12.21 -24.56
C GLY A 437 -16.12 -12.66 -26.00
N MET A 438 -17.41 -12.86 -26.36
CA MET A 438 -17.82 -13.31 -27.71
C MET A 438 -18.58 -12.21 -28.43
N GLU A 439 -18.71 -12.33 -29.74
CA GLU A 439 -19.63 -11.49 -30.51
C GLU A 439 -21.06 -11.91 -30.22
N LEU A 440 -21.91 -10.93 -29.88
CA LEU A 440 -23.33 -11.16 -29.72
C LEU A 440 -23.96 -11.48 -31.08
N SER A 441 -24.91 -12.39 -31.08
CA SER A 441 -25.75 -12.64 -32.27
C SER A 441 -26.53 -11.38 -32.67
N PRO A 442 -26.99 -11.23 -33.88
CA PRO A 442 -27.82 -10.09 -34.31
C PRO A 442 -29.06 -9.89 -33.45
N ASP A 443 -29.67 -10.98 -33.01
CA ASP A 443 -30.87 -10.94 -32.11
C ASP A 443 -30.53 -10.45 -30.71
N GLU A 444 -29.41 -10.90 -30.13
CA GLU A 444 -28.94 -10.45 -28.82
C GLU A 444 -28.52 -8.97 -28.84
N ALA A 445 -27.83 -8.55 -29.91
CA ALA A 445 -27.45 -7.15 -30.11
C ALA A 445 -28.70 -6.25 -30.21
N ALA A 446 -29.70 -6.66 -30.99
CA ALA A 446 -30.97 -5.95 -31.12
C ALA A 446 -31.74 -5.87 -29.78
N LEU A 447 -31.67 -6.90 -28.94
CA LEU A 447 -32.24 -6.88 -27.59
C LEU A 447 -31.51 -5.87 -26.68
N CYS A 448 -30.19 -5.83 -26.69
CA CYS A 448 -29.39 -4.88 -25.93
C CYS A 448 -29.74 -3.43 -26.32
N GLU A 449 -29.85 -3.13 -27.62
CA GLU A 449 -30.25 -1.81 -28.10
C GLU A 449 -31.69 -1.47 -27.69
N ARG A 450 -32.64 -2.37 -27.88
CA ARG A 450 -34.06 -2.17 -27.56
C ARG A 450 -34.29 -1.83 -26.10
N TYR A 451 -33.52 -2.45 -25.18
CA TYR A 451 -33.69 -2.26 -23.74
C TYR A 451 -32.66 -1.31 -23.12
N ASP A 452 -31.90 -0.60 -23.95
CA ASP A 452 -30.83 0.35 -23.54
C ASP A 452 -29.85 -0.27 -22.55
N ILE A 453 -29.34 -1.50 -22.86
CA ILE A 453 -28.36 -2.22 -22.08
C ILE A 453 -27.00 -2.11 -22.79
N PRO A 454 -26.04 -1.34 -22.27
CA PRO A 454 -24.71 -1.27 -22.86
C PRO A 454 -23.95 -2.57 -22.71
N VAL A 455 -23.14 -2.85 -23.72
CA VAL A 455 -22.30 -4.05 -23.79
C VAL A 455 -20.84 -3.66 -23.62
N LEU A 456 -20.16 -4.27 -22.65
CA LEU A 456 -18.75 -4.15 -22.38
C LEU A 456 -18.02 -5.38 -22.94
N ARG A 457 -17.20 -5.18 -23.97
CA ARG A 457 -16.48 -6.31 -24.63
C ARG A 457 -15.20 -6.65 -23.86
N LYS A 458 -15.03 -7.92 -23.52
CA LYS A 458 -13.78 -8.47 -22.95
C LYS A 458 -12.75 -8.71 -24.08
N PRO A 459 -11.45 -8.34 -23.91
CA PRO A 459 -10.86 -7.67 -22.74
C PRO A 459 -11.14 -6.17 -22.73
N PHE A 460 -11.39 -5.60 -21.54
CA PHE A 460 -11.64 -4.17 -21.32
C PHE A 460 -10.75 -3.63 -20.20
N LEU A 461 -10.58 -2.31 -20.18
CA LEU A 461 -9.90 -1.63 -19.08
C LEU A 461 -10.87 -1.37 -17.94
N GLY A 462 -10.38 -1.35 -16.67
CA GLY A 462 -11.19 -1.03 -15.50
C GLY A 462 -11.89 0.32 -15.62
N GLN A 463 -11.25 1.27 -16.31
CA GLN A 463 -11.80 2.60 -16.58
C GLN A 463 -13.04 2.56 -17.49
N ASP A 464 -13.10 1.63 -18.43
CA ASP A 464 -14.26 1.47 -19.33
C ASP A 464 -15.49 1.04 -18.51
N ALA A 465 -15.32 0.07 -17.61
CA ALA A 465 -16.38 -0.39 -16.72
C ALA A 465 -16.85 0.75 -15.79
N ILE A 466 -15.93 1.48 -15.15
CA ILE A 466 -16.26 2.60 -14.27
C ILE A 466 -17.01 3.70 -15.02
N SER A 467 -16.48 4.16 -16.17
CA SER A 467 -17.08 5.22 -16.96
C SER A 467 -18.50 4.86 -17.40
N LEU A 468 -18.70 3.60 -17.78
CA LEU A 468 -20.00 3.09 -18.21
C LEU A 468 -20.99 3.04 -17.04
N ILE A 469 -20.58 2.54 -15.87
CA ILE A 469 -21.39 2.51 -14.63
C ILE A 469 -21.76 3.94 -14.19
N GLN A 470 -20.80 4.86 -14.16
CA GLN A 470 -21.02 6.26 -13.76
C GLN A 470 -22.01 6.97 -14.69
N SER A 471 -21.84 6.81 -16.02
CA SER A 471 -22.73 7.39 -17.00
C SER A 471 -24.19 6.95 -16.81
N ARG A 472 -24.39 5.69 -16.42
CA ARG A 472 -25.72 5.13 -16.15
C ARG A 472 -26.33 5.64 -14.85
N LEU A 473 -25.54 5.76 -13.80
CA LEU A 473 -26.00 6.32 -12.53
C LEU A 473 -26.42 7.81 -12.67
N VAL A 474 -25.65 8.60 -13.40
CA VAL A 474 -25.98 10.01 -13.67
C VAL A 474 -27.31 10.12 -14.44
N ARG A 475 -27.53 9.30 -15.47
CA ARG A 475 -28.82 9.25 -16.20
C ARG A 475 -29.98 8.87 -15.29
N SER A 476 -29.79 7.91 -14.38
CA SER A 476 -30.79 7.50 -13.41
C SER A 476 -31.17 8.62 -12.43
N MET A 477 -30.21 9.46 -12.03
CA MET A 477 -30.45 10.60 -11.15
C MET A 477 -31.18 11.73 -11.88
N ALA A 478 -30.83 12.03 -13.11
CA ALA A 478 -31.47 13.05 -13.94
C ALA A 478 -32.96 12.72 -14.20
N SER A 479 -33.29 11.45 -14.40
CA SER A 479 -34.68 11.00 -14.57
C SER A 479 -35.52 11.06 -13.27
N ARG A 480 -34.90 11.09 -12.10
CA ARG A 480 -35.55 11.26 -10.79
C ARG A 480 -35.83 12.72 -10.42
N GLY A 481 -35.07 13.68 -10.96
CA GLY A 481 -35.22 15.13 -10.69
C GLY A 481 -36.25 15.85 -11.55
N GLY A 482 -36.77 15.21 -12.60
CA GLY A 482 -37.68 15.80 -13.56
C GLY A 482 -39.20 15.67 -13.27
N ALA A 483 -39.61 15.04 -12.17
CA ALA A 483 -41.02 14.82 -11.83
C ALA A 483 -41.48 15.73 -10.67
N GLY A 484 -41.54 17.05 -10.90
CA GLY A 484 -41.98 17.98 -9.85
C GLY A 484 -42.09 19.42 -10.25
N ALA A 485 -42.76 19.75 -11.38
CA ALA A 485 -43.29 21.07 -11.58
C ALA A 485 -44.76 20.96 -12.05
N PRO A 486 -45.75 21.41 -11.27
CA PRO A 486 -47.11 21.47 -11.76
C PRO A 486 -47.23 22.59 -12.80
N LEU A 487 -47.71 22.25 -13.98
CA LEU A 487 -48.18 23.18 -14.99
C LEU A 487 -49.27 24.04 -14.38
N ALA A 488 -48.97 25.31 -14.13
CA ALA A 488 -49.98 26.33 -13.88
C ALA A 488 -50.80 26.51 -15.17
N GLY A 489 -52.09 26.22 -15.10
CA GLY A 489 -53.02 26.40 -16.18
C GLY A 489 -53.25 27.89 -16.46
N PRO A 490 -53.65 28.23 -17.67
CA PRO A 490 -53.95 29.62 -18.01
C PRO A 490 -55.31 30.05 -17.42
N ASP A 491 -55.24 31.11 -16.60
CA ASP A 491 -56.45 31.79 -16.12
C ASP A 491 -57.08 32.57 -17.26
N ARG A 492 -58.37 32.39 -17.42
CA ARG A 492 -59.25 33.19 -18.27
C ARG A 492 -59.66 34.42 -17.50
N ALA A 493 -59.44 35.57 -18.04
CA ALA A 493 -60.44 36.64 -18.22
C ALA A 493 -59.76 37.83 -18.94
#